data_6d0a0f9259931c22efe90e6e6c625d08
#
_entry.id   6d0a0f9259931c22efe90e6e6c625d08
#
_cell.length_a   1.000
_cell.length_b   1.000
_cell.length_c   1.000
_cell.angle_alpha   90.00
_cell.angle_beta   90.00
_cell.angle_gamma   90.00
#
_symmetry.space_group_name_H-M   'P 1'
#
loop_
_entity.id
_entity.type
_entity.pdbx_description
1 polymer ?
#
loop_
_entity_poly.entity_id
_entity_poly.type
_entity_poly.pdbx_seq_one_letter_code
_entity_poly.pdbx_strand_id
1 'polypeptide(L)'
;MVLKDPRATSGLPKQKRDGVSHPAQPVGADFLILVVDDSADNLAMISLNLQQQGYQVVTAGNGEDAVRIAVQTEPNLILMDINLPSLDGLGATRRIREHEALRDVPVVAITAFGTEGFQRAAYDAGVAGYLTKPIDLDRMNQLIARLLSPGSSGNLYKPIGRKP
;
A
#
# COMPACT_ATOMS: atom_id res chain seq x y z
N MET A 1 8.55 45.22 -68.82
CA MET A 1 7.31 45.94 -68.68
C MET A 1 6.34 45.06 -67.94
N VAL A 2 5.88 45.52 -66.81
CA VAL A 2 4.89 44.98 -65.90
C VAL A 2 5.35 43.78 -65.00
N LEU A 3 5.74 44.15 -63.83
CA LEU A 3 5.86 43.39 -62.59
C LEU A 3 4.52 42.77 -62.19
N LYS A 4 4.53 41.51 -61.80
CA LYS A 4 3.47 40.93 -60.95
C LYS A 4 4.07 40.04 -59.93
N ASP A 5 4.13 40.54 -58.73
CA ASP A 5 4.34 39.83 -57.53
C ASP A 5 3.04 39.03 -57.16
N PRO A 6 3.10 37.81 -56.76
CA PRO A 6 2.09 37.25 -55.87
C PRO A 6 2.69 36.64 -54.65
N ARG A 7 2.49 37.29 -53.53
CA ARG A 7 2.56 36.70 -52.21
C ARG A 7 1.48 35.63 -52.08
N ALA A 8 1.89 34.39 -52.13
CA ALA A 8 1.05 33.30 -51.67
C ALA A 8 1.58 32.82 -50.32
N THR A 9 0.94 33.27 -49.30
CA THR A 9 1.08 32.73 -47.95
C THR A 9 0.37 31.39 -47.93
N SER A 10 1.11 30.32 -48.08
CA SER A 10 0.60 28.96 -47.75
C SER A 10 0.76 28.71 -46.25
N GLY A 11 -0.36 28.90 -45.53
CA GLY A 11 -0.48 28.45 -44.15
C GLY A 11 -0.39 26.95 -44.10
N LEU A 12 0.67 26.45 -43.51
CA LEU A 12 0.77 25.05 -43.10
C LEU A 12 -0.27 24.78 -42.02
N PRO A 13 -1.05 23.70 -42.14
CA PRO A 13 -1.97 23.31 -41.05
C PRO A 13 -1.14 22.94 -39.82
N LYS A 14 -1.43 23.59 -38.71
CA LYS A 14 -0.95 23.18 -37.40
C LYS A 14 -1.40 21.76 -37.16
N GLN A 15 -0.50 20.79 -37.27
CA GLN A 15 -0.73 19.46 -36.77
C GLN A 15 -1.04 19.58 -35.27
N LYS A 16 -2.30 19.26 -34.92
CA LYS A 16 -2.68 18.87 -33.56
C LYS A 16 -1.75 17.74 -33.21
N ARG A 17 -0.91 17.93 -32.21
CA ARG A 17 -0.23 16.85 -31.53
C ARG A 17 -1.33 16.09 -30.81
N ASP A 18 -1.79 15.03 -31.46
CA ASP A 18 -2.60 14.04 -30.81
C ASP A 18 -1.78 13.54 -29.63
N GLY A 19 -2.29 13.85 -28.43
CA GLY A 19 -1.70 13.36 -27.20
C GLY A 19 -1.67 11.85 -27.28
N VAL A 20 -0.47 11.29 -27.45
CA VAL A 20 -0.22 9.89 -27.19
C VAL A 20 -0.53 9.72 -25.72
N SER A 21 -1.73 9.23 -25.43
CA SER A 21 -2.06 8.74 -24.10
C SER A 21 -1.06 7.63 -23.79
N HIS A 22 -0.05 7.94 -23.00
CA HIS A 22 0.74 6.90 -22.36
C HIS A 22 -0.30 6.06 -21.60
N PRO A 23 -0.33 4.72 -21.77
CA PRO A 23 -1.13 3.90 -20.90
C PRO A 23 -0.75 4.31 -19.48
N ALA A 24 -1.75 4.71 -18.69
CA ALA A 24 -1.55 5.07 -17.30
C ALA A 24 -0.76 3.92 -16.67
N GLN A 25 0.46 4.21 -16.22
CA GLN A 25 1.25 3.20 -15.51
C GLN A 25 0.41 2.75 -14.32
N PRO A 26 0.32 1.45 -14.03
CA PRO A 26 -0.46 0.98 -12.89
C PRO A 26 0.04 1.74 -11.66
N VAL A 27 -0.88 2.33 -10.93
CA VAL A 27 -0.63 3.27 -9.81
C VAL A 27 0.25 2.66 -8.71
N GLY A 28 0.48 1.34 -8.77
CA GLY A 28 1.22 0.55 -7.80
C GLY A 28 2.65 0.14 -8.17
N ALA A 29 3.12 0.42 -9.40
CA ALA A 29 4.38 -0.14 -9.91
C ALA A 29 5.63 0.22 -9.07
N ASP A 30 5.59 1.33 -8.32
CA ASP A 30 6.69 1.80 -7.49
C ASP A 30 6.55 1.41 -6.00
N PHE A 31 5.48 0.70 -5.62
CA PHE A 31 5.23 0.35 -4.23
C PHE A 31 5.43 -1.14 -3.98
N LEU A 32 6.22 -1.46 -2.96
CA LEU A 32 6.44 -2.80 -2.45
C LEU A 32 5.56 -3.05 -1.21
N ILE A 33 4.78 -4.12 -1.22
CA ILE A 33 3.94 -4.54 -0.11
C ILE A 33 4.46 -5.86 0.45
N LEU A 34 4.69 -5.93 1.76
CA LEU A 34 4.94 -7.17 2.47
C LEU A 34 3.61 -7.75 2.96
N VAL A 35 3.33 -9.00 2.58
CA VAL A 35 2.14 -9.74 3.03
C VAL A 35 2.58 -10.85 3.99
N VAL A 36 2.01 -10.87 5.18
CA VAL A 36 2.34 -11.83 6.24
C VAL A 36 1.10 -12.60 6.65
N ASP A 37 1.12 -13.90 6.44
CA ASP A 37 0.05 -14.85 6.84
C ASP A 37 0.67 -16.25 6.89
N ASP A 38 0.28 -17.10 7.83
CA ASP A 38 0.78 -18.48 7.95
C ASP A 38 0.09 -19.45 6.97
N SER A 39 -0.99 -19.01 6.32
CA SER A 39 -1.70 -19.76 5.28
C SER A 39 -1.15 -19.43 3.89
N ALA A 40 -0.61 -20.44 3.22
CA ALA A 40 -0.14 -20.31 1.84
C ALA A 40 -1.24 -19.86 0.87
N ASP A 41 -2.48 -20.31 1.10
CA ASP A 41 -3.64 -19.95 0.27
C ASP A 41 -3.98 -18.46 0.42
N ASN A 42 -3.95 -17.93 1.65
CA ASN A 42 -4.16 -16.51 1.90
C ASN A 42 -3.05 -15.67 1.25
N LEU A 43 -1.78 -16.08 1.41
CA LEU A 43 -0.65 -15.40 0.77
C LEU A 43 -0.82 -15.37 -0.75
N ALA A 44 -1.19 -16.49 -1.38
CA ALA A 44 -1.38 -16.57 -2.82
C ALA A 44 -2.54 -15.68 -3.30
N MET A 45 -3.68 -15.71 -2.61
CA MET A 45 -4.87 -14.91 -2.95
C MET A 45 -4.58 -13.42 -2.85
N ILE A 46 -4.02 -12.98 -1.73
CA ILE A 46 -3.72 -11.56 -1.48
C ILE A 46 -2.65 -11.08 -2.46
N SER A 47 -1.56 -11.86 -2.65
CA SER A 47 -0.48 -11.49 -3.56
C SER A 47 -0.96 -11.35 -4.99
N LEU A 48 -1.77 -12.27 -5.48
CA LEU A 48 -2.33 -12.21 -6.83
C LEU A 48 -3.20 -10.95 -7.01
N ASN A 49 -4.07 -10.65 -6.05
CA ASN A 49 -4.90 -9.44 -6.09
C ASN A 49 -4.04 -8.17 -6.14
N LEU A 50 -3.03 -8.05 -5.27
CA LEU A 50 -2.16 -6.88 -5.22
C LEU A 50 -1.33 -6.71 -6.50
N GLN A 51 -0.81 -7.81 -7.05
CA GLN A 51 -0.07 -7.79 -8.32
C GLN A 51 -0.96 -7.35 -9.48
N GLN A 52 -2.23 -7.75 -9.51
CA GLN A 52 -3.20 -7.27 -10.50
C GLN A 52 -3.48 -5.76 -10.37
N GLN A 53 -3.34 -5.20 -9.17
CA GLN A 53 -3.40 -3.75 -8.95
C GLN A 53 -2.07 -3.02 -9.29
N GLY A 54 -1.04 -3.77 -9.68
CA GLY A 54 0.26 -3.24 -10.08
C GLY A 54 1.30 -3.13 -8.96
N TYR A 55 1.00 -3.58 -7.73
CA TYR A 55 1.96 -3.57 -6.62
C TYR A 55 3.01 -4.67 -6.76
N GLN A 56 4.23 -4.39 -6.29
CA GLN A 56 5.21 -5.43 -6.03
C GLN A 56 4.91 -6.08 -4.68
N VAL A 57 5.10 -7.41 -4.58
CA VAL A 57 4.74 -8.15 -3.37
C VAL A 57 5.88 -9.05 -2.94
N VAL A 58 6.19 -9.02 -1.65
CA VAL A 58 7.00 -10.03 -0.94
C VAL A 58 6.17 -10.65 0.17
N THR A 59 6.46 -11.88 0.55
CA THR A 59 5.64 -12.62 1.51
C THR A 59 6.47 -13.18 2.66
N ALA A 60 5.84 -13.33 3.83
CA ALA A 60 6.38 -14.02 4.99
C ALA A 60 5.30 -14.93 5.60
N GLY A 61 5.69 -16.11 6.08
CA GLY A 61 4.79 -17.09 6.68
C GLY A 61 4.74 -17.06 8.20
N ASN A 62 5.49 -16.21 8.86
CA ASN A 62 5.56 -16.07 10.31
C ASN A 62 6.08 -14.70 10.74
N GLY A 63 5.98 -14.37 12.04
CA GLY A 63 6.36 -13.07 12.56
C GLY A 63 7.85 -12.77 12.52
N GLU A 64 8.72 -13.76 12.75
CA GLU A 64 10.18 -13.60 12.69
C GLU A 64 10.62 -13.27 11.26
N ASP A 65 10.15 -14.04 10.28
CA ASP A 65 10.42 -13.77 8.87
C ASP A 65 9.87 -12.41 8.44
N ALA A 66 8.69 -12.02 8.94
CA ALA A 66 8.12 -10.71 8.67
C ALA A 66 9.06 -9.58 9.08
N VAL A 67 9.62 -9.64 10.30
CA VAL A 67 10.59 -8.64 10.78
C VAL A 67 11.85 -8.65 9.92
N ARG A 68 12.42 -9.83 9.66
CA ARG A 68 13.64 -9.98 8.85
C ARG A 68 13.45 -9.45 7.43
N ILE A 69 12.36 -9.83 6.76
CA ILE A 69 12.07 -9.41 5.38
C ILE A 69 11.75 -7.92 5.32
N ALA A 70 11.01 -7.38 6.30
CA ALA A 70 10.74 -5.94 6.37
C ALA A 70 12.03 -5.12 6.45
N VAL A 71 12.99 -5.53 7.29
CA VAL A 71 14.29 -4.86 7.42
C VAL A 71 15.13 -4.97 6.14
N GLN A 72 15.06 -6.11 5.46
CA GLN A 72 15.83 -6.32 4.22
C GLN A 72 15.27 -5.60 3.00
N THR A 73 13.95 -5.43 2.92
CA THR A 73 13.28 -4.96 1.71
C THR A 73 12.70 -3.56 1.84
N GLU A 74 12.58 -3.04 3.06
CA GLU A 74 12.00 -1.72 3.36
C GLU A 74 10.68 -1.48 2.61
N PRO A 75 9.62 -2.31 2.83
CA PRO A 75 8.38 -2.19 2.09
C PRO A 75 7.67 -0.87 2.38
N ASN A 76 6.84 -0.43 1.43
CA ASN A 76 6.04 0.78 1.57
C ASN A 76 4.78 0.58 2.43
N LEU A 77 4.32 -0.68 2.58
CA LEU A 77 3.19 -1.07 3.41
C LEU A 77 3.32 -2.54 3.81
N ILE A 78 2.81 -2.88 4.98
CA ILE A 78 2.79 -4.26 5.50
C ILE A 78 1.35 -4.67 5.79
N LEU A 79 0.90 -5.78 5.21
CA LEU A 79 -0.31 -6.49 5.61
C LEU A 79 0.10 -7.60 6.57
N MET A 80 -0.36 -7.54 7.83
CA MET A 80 0.10 -8.39 8.92
C MET A 80 -1.04 -9.19 9.51
N ASP A 81 -1.04 -10.51 9.30
CA ASP A 81 -1.90 -11.38 10.11
C ASP A 81 -1.48 -11.30 11.57
N ILE A 82 -2.45 -11.16 12.44
CA ILE A 82 -2.21 -11.11 13.88
C ILE A 82 -2.03 -12.51 14.48
N ASN A 83 -2.76 -13.48 13.97
CA ASN A 83 -2.77 -14.85 14.50
C ASN A 83 -1.64 -15.71 13.91
N LEU A 84 -0.41 -15.25 14.07
CA LEU A 84 0.77 -16.00 13.64
C LEU A 84 1.30 -16.90 14.75
N PRO A 85 1.88 -18.06 14.42
CA PRO A 85 2.56 -18.91 15.39
C PRO A 85 3.86 -18.24 15.89
N SER A 86 4.29 -18.58 17.11
CA SER A 86 5.52 -18.12 17.77
C SER A 86 5.52 -16.62 18.08
N LEU A 87 5.88 -15.78 17.13
CA LEU A 87 5.79 -14.34 17.23
C LEU A 87 4.50 -13.86 16.55
N ASP A 88 3.52 -13.41 17.34
CA ASP A 88 2.27 -12.88 16.81
C ASP A 88 2.47 -11.57 16.02
N GLY A 89 1.47 -11.20 15.22
CA GLY A 89 1.57 -10.03 14.33
C GLY A 89 1.73 -8.70 15.09
N LEU A 90 1.21 -8.56 16.31
CA LEU A 90 1.40 -7.35 17.11
C LEU A 90 2.82 -7.29 17.66
N GLY A 91 3.37 -8.41 18.10
CA GLY A 91 4.76 -8.55 18.53
C GLY A 91 5.73 -8.24 17.39
N ALA A 92 5.45 -8.80 16.18
CA ALA A 92 6.21 -8.50 14.97
C ALA A 92 6.13 -7.00 14.62
N THR A 93 4.96 -6.39 14.69
CA THR A 93 4.77 -4.95 14.44
C THR A 93 5.59 -4.09 15.39
N ARG A 94 5.61 -4.42 16.69
CA ARG A 94 6.44 -3.68 17.67
C ARG A 94 7.92 -3.76 17.33
N ARG A 95 8.44 -4.97 16.99
CA ARG A 95 9.84 -5.15 16.57
C ARG A 95 10.17 -4.39 15.28
N ILE A 96 9.26 -4.38 14.30
CA ILE A 96 9.42 -3.59 13.07
C ILE A 96 9.55 -2.10 13.40
N ARG A 97 8.76 -1.57 14.34
CA ARG A 97 8.80 -0.17 14.77
C ARG A 97 10.10 0.24 15.48
N GLU A 98 10.87 -0.71 16.00
CA GLU A 98 12.20 -0.45 16.59
C GLU A 98 13.23 -0.03 15.54
N HIS A 99 13.02 -0.40 14.26
CA HIS A 99 13.87 -0.01 13.15
C HIS A 99 13.48 1.37 12.62
N GLU A 100 14.43 2.30 12.62
CA GLU A 100 14.17 3.70 12.25
C GLU A 100 13.60 3.83 10.82
N ALA A 101 14.17 3.09 9.85
CA ALA A 101 13.69 3.09 8.46
C ALA A 101 12.25 2.59 8.28
N LEU A 102 11.73 1.81 9.25
CA LEU A 102 10.40 1.20 9.20
C LEU A 102 9.39 1.87 10.15
N ARG A 103 9.81 2.88 10.89
CA ARG A 103 8.99 3.51 11.93
C ARG A 103 7.68 4.06 11.38
N ASP A 104 7.70 4.64 10.19
CA ASP A 104 6.55 5.30 9.56
C ASP A 104 5.86 4.44 8.49
N VAL A 105 6.36 3.23 8.21
CA VAL A 105 5.74 2.31 7.24
C VAL A 105 4.37 1.87 7.77
N PRO A 106 3.27 2.09 7.02
CA PRO A 106 1.94 1.69 7.47
C PRO A 106 1.84 0.17 7.60
N VAL A 107 1.38 -0.30 8.76
CA VAL A 107 1.04 -1.70 9.01
C VAL A 107 -0.47 -1.82 9.13
N VAL A 108 -1.07 -2.67 8.31
CA VAL A 108 -2.49 -3.02 8.36
C VAL A 108 -2.63 -4.39 8.99
N ALA A 109 -3.27 -4.46 10.13
CA ALA A 109 -3.54 -5.73 10.81
C ALA A 109 -4.67 -6.50 10.12
N ILE A 110 -4.48 -7.80 9.93
CA ILE A 110 -5.52 -8.74 9.47
C ILE A 110 -5.86 -9.65 10.65
N THR A 111 -7.14 -9.76 11.01
CA THR A 111 -7.56 -10.51 12.18
C THR A 111 -8.88 -11.24 11.99
N ALA A 112 -9.02 -12.39 12.62
CA ALA A 112 -10.32 -13.08 12.74
C ALA A 112 -11.25 -12.40 13.75
N PHE A 113 -10.72 -11.54 14.63
CA PHE A 113 -11.46 -10.95 15.76
C PHE A 113 -11.56 -9.43 15.62
N GLY A 114 -12.79 -8.92 15.55
CA GLY A 114 -13.08 -7.49 15.45
C GLY A 114 -13.51 -6.85 16.78
N THR A 115 -13.13 -7.39 17.95
CA THR A 115 -13.55 -6.82 19.24
C THR A 115 -12.83 -5.49 19.52
N GLU A 116 -13.52 -4.55 20.19
CA GLU A 116 -12.96 -3.22 20.52
C GLU A 116 -11.65 -3.31 21.32
N GLY A 117 -11.54 -4.25 22.25
CA GLY A 117 -10.31 -4.44 23.03
C GLY A 117 -9.13 -4.85 22.17
N PHE A 118 -9.37 -5.67 21.14
CA PHE A 118 -8.34 -6.08 20.21
C PHE A 118 -7.90 -4.94 19.28
N GLN A 119 -8.86 -4.17 18.78
CA GLN A 119 -8.57 -2.99 17.95
C GLN A 119 -7.68 -2.01 18.70
N ARG A 120 -7.96 -1.77 19.99
CA ARG A 120 -7.13 -0.90 20.82
C ARG A 120 -5.71 -1.41 20.97
N ALA A 121 -5.53 -2.72 21.25
CA ALA A 121 -4.20 -3.32 21.35
C ALA A 121 -3.41 -3.23 20.02
N ALA A 122 -4.10 -3.36 18.89
CA ALA A 122 -3.50 -3.21 17.57
C ALA A 122 -3.01 -1.78 17.33
N TYR A 123 -3.82 -0.78 17.64
CA TYR A 123 -3.40 0.62 17.53
C TYR A 123 -2.27 0.98 18.49
N ASP A 124 -2.29 0.48 19.72
CA ASP A 124 -1.20 0.67 20.69
C ASP A 124 0.11 0.03 20.22
N ALA A 125 0.04 -1.03 19.39
CA ALA A 125 1.19 -1.63 18.72
C ALA A 125 1.67 -0.85 17.49
N GLY A 126 0.94 0.18 17.06
CA GLY A 126 1.31 1.06 15.96
C GLY A 126 0.79 0.63 14.58
N VAL A 127 -0.34 -0.09 14.50
CA VAL A 127 -0.99 -0.37 13.21
C VAL A 127 -1.73 0.87 12.70
N ALA A 128 -1.70 1.06 11.38
CA ALA A 128 -2.37 2.18 10.69
C ALA A 128 -3.83 1.88 10.34
N GLY A 129 -4.22 0.60 10.36
CA GLY A 129 -5.57 0.15 10.07
C GLY A 129 -5.73 -1.33 10.32
N TYR A 130 -6.95 -1.83 10.22
CA TYR A 130 -7.22 -3.26 10.36
C TYR A 130 -8.28 -3.75 9.37
N LEU A 131 -8.20 -5.04 9.04
CA LEU A 131 -9.14 -5.79 8.23
C LEU A 131 -9.56 -7.04 8.99
N THR A 132 -10.82 -7.41 8.87
CA THR A 132 -11.34 -8.65 9.47
C THR A 132 -11.40 -9.76 8.43
N LYS A 133 -11.12 -11.00 8.86
CA LYS A 133 -11.33 -12.19 8.05
C LYS A 133 -12.83 -12.59 8.06
N PRO A 134 -13.43 -13.02 6.95
CA PRO A 134 -12.85 -13.15 5.62
C PRO A 134 -12.50 -11.79 5.00
N ILE A 135 -11.37 -11.73 4.27
CA ILE A 135 -10.87 -10.47 3.73
C ILE A 135 -11.74 -10.01 2.57
N ASP A 136 -12.32 -8.81 2.69
CA ASP A 136 -12.93 -8.10 1.59
C ASP A 136 -11.81 -7.41 0.78
N LEU A 137 -11.57 -7.93 -0.43
CA LEU A 137 -10.48 -7.45 -1.28
C LEU A 137 -10.69 -6.01 -1.75
N ASP A 138 -11.92 -5.58 -1.99
CA ASP A 138 -12.21 -4.21 -2.41
C ASP A 138 -11.91 -3.23 -1.27
N ARG A 139 -12.33 -3.56 -0.06
CA ARG A 139 -12.02 -2.78 1.15
C ARG A 139 -10.51 -2.73 1.41
N MET A 140 -9.82 -3.86 1.24
CA MET A 140 -8.36 -3.93 1.36
C MET A 140 -7.68 -3.00 0.34
N ASN A 141 -8.06 -3.08 -0.93
CA ASN A 141 -7.50 -2.26 -1.99
C ASN A 141 -7.73 -0.76 -1.75
N GLN A 142 -8.93 -0.37 -1.30
CA GLN A 142 -9.25 1.01 -0.95
C GLN A 142 -8.40 1.53 0.22
N LEU A 143 -8.20 0.71 1.26
CA LEU A 143 -7.39 1.06 2.42
C LEU A 143 -5.92 1.24 2.03
N ILE A 144 -5.36 0.32 1.24
CA ILE A 144 -3.98 0.39 0.75
C ILE A 144 -3.78 1.65 -0.10
N ALA A 145 -4.64 1.89 -1.09
CA ALA A 145 -4.57 3.07 -1.94
C ALA A 145 -4.57 4.37 -1.14
N ARG A 146 -5.40 4.45 -0.10
CA ARG A 146 -5.46 5.60 0.81
C ARG A 146 -4.18 5.77 1.62
N LEU A 147 -3.60 4.68 2.14
CA LEU A 147 -2.39 4.72 2.96
C LEU A 147 -1.13 5.04 2.14
N LEU A 148 -1.10 4.67 0.86
CA LEU A 148 0.01 4.93 -0.06
C LEU A 148 -0.15 6.23 -0.85
N SER A 149 -1.26 6.98 -0.67
CA SER A 149 -1.46 8.25 -1.36
C SER A 149 -0.50 9.34 -0.85
N PRO A 150 0.03 10.20 -1.75
CA PRO A 150 0.86 11.34 -1.35
C PRO A 150 0.10 12.27 -0.40
N GLY A 151 0.69 12.57 0.76
CA GLY A 151 0.08 13.42 1.80
C GLY A 151 -0.64 12.65 2.91
N SER A 152 -0.71 11.34 2.84
CA SER A 152 -1.16 10.48 3.94
C SER A 152 -0.05 10.37 4.98
N SER A 153 0.04 11.33 5.89
CA SER A 153 0.90 11.18 7.07
C SER A 153 0.39 10.00 7.87
N GLY A 154 1.20 8.95 7.97
CA GLY A 154 0.95 7.57 8.41
C GLY A 154 0.16 7.28 9.68
N ASN A 155 -0.70 8.16 10.16
CA ASN A 155 -1.56 7.88 11.31
C ASN A 155 -2.98 8.39 11.09
N LEU A 156 -3.84 7.55 10.49
CA LEU A 156 -5.28 7.83 10.34
C LEU A 156 -6.06 7.59 11.64
N TYR A 157 -5.41 7.20 12.72
CA TYR A 157 -6.03 7.07 14.03
C TYR A 157 -5.80 8.32 14.87
N LYS A 158 -6.78 9.22 14.90
CA LYS A 158 -6.94 10.13 16.03
C LYS A 158 -7.60 9.34 17.16
N PRO A 159 -6.95 9.14 18.31
CA PRO A 159 -7.64 8.57 19.45
C PRO A 159 -8.82 9.46 19.81
N ILE A 160 -10.01 8.88 19.87
CA ILE A 160 -11.22 9.54 20.35
C ILE A 160 -10.93 9.92 21.80
N GLY A 161 -10.71 11.25 22.01
CA GLY A 161 -10.85 11.94 23.27
C GLY A 161 -10.21 11.31 24.51
N ARG A 162 -8.97 11.69 24.83
CA ARG A 162 -8.68 11.91 26.25
C ARG A 162 -9.47 13.15 26.67
N LYS A 163 -10.58 12.95 27.40
CA LYS A 163 -11.12 14.01 28.25
C LYS A 163 -10.10 14.32 29.35
N PRO A 164 -9.92 15.61 29.69
CA PRO A 164 -9.05 16.04 30.76
C PRO A 164 -9.48 15.47 32.09
#